data_ef119091a2a381253922828691677cf2
#
_entry.id   ef119091a2a381253922828691677cf2
#
_cell.length_a   1.000
_cell.length_b   1.000
_cell.length_c   1.000
_cell.angle_alpha   90.00
_cell.angle_beta   90.00
_cell.angle_gamma   90.00
#
_symmetry.space_group_name_H-M   'P 1'
#
loop_
_entity.id
_entity.type
_entity.pdbx_description
1 polymer ?
#
loop_
_entity_poly.entity_id
_entity_poly.type
_entity_poly.pdbx_seq_one_letter_code
_entity_poly.pdbx_strand_id
1 'polypeptide(L)'
;VKIDAFHDFDESRIVGEFIVRGDEKDSGRRITEARQAYLRSSFSGFDVFVGNRQEFWGKAESKNVVDVINQSDAAANEGKSGKLGAPSISAEGYLGIGDLQLWYISNFREKTFNDSDAHPSNGVPVSSAQYARKDGKDADDFAVRFSSFAGDWDLAGSVFYGTARNPILSVNSNGSALNPHYALQKSIGFEAQYTGNVTLLKWESLHGCLL
;
A
#
# COMPACT_ATOMS: atom_id res chain seq x y z
N VAL A 1 -15.57 -9.47 -11.09
CA VAL A 1 -16.26 -8.25 -11.53
C VAL A 1 -15.68 -7.08 -10.77
N LYS A 2 -15.38 -5.99 -11.48
CA LYS A 2 -14.96 -4.71 -10.92
C LYS A 2 -16.01 -3.66 -11.28
N ILE A 3 -16.41 -2.83 -10.32
CA ILE A 3 -17.35 -1.73 -10.50
C ILE A 3 -16.70 -0.47 -9.96
N ASP A 4 -16.56 0.54 -10.83
CA ASP A 4 -16.05 1.85 -10.48
C ASP A 4 -17.22 2.85 -10.48
N ALA A 5 -17.32 3.66 -9.45
CA ALA A 5 -18.34 4.69 -9.30
C ALA A 5 -17.71 5.96 -8.71
N PHE A 6 -18.19 7.12 -9.15
CA PHE A 6 -17.83 8.39 -8.54
C PHE A 6 -19.00 9.38 -8.64
N HIS A 7 -18.99 10.34 -7.72
CA HIS A 7 -19.94 11.45 -7.73
C HIS A 7 -19.26 12.73 -7.27
N ASP A 8 -19.41 13.78 -8.07
CA ASP A 8 -18.86 15.11 -7.79
C ASP A 8 -19.94 16.02 -7.21
N PHE A 9 -19.61 16.77 -6.18
CA PHE A 9 -20.46 17.79 -5.59
C PHE A 9 -19.61 18.93 -5.02
N ASP A 10 -19.80 20.15 -5.51
CA ASP A 10 -18.99 21.32 -5.19
C ASP A 10 -17.48 21.03 -5.32
N GLU A 11 -16.71 21.26 -4.25
CA GLU A 11 -15.26 21.00 -4.18
C GLU A 11 -14.93 19.58 -3.68
N SER A 12 -15.91 18.69 -3.70
CA SER A 12 -15.77 17.35 -3.14
C SER A 12 -16.12 16.26 -4.15
N ARG A 13 -15.53 15.09 -3.97
CA ARG A 13 -15.80 13.88 -4.78
C ARG A 13 -15.87 12.66 -3.89
N ILE A 14 -16.89 11.82 -4.07
CA ILE A 14 -16.94 10.46 -3.55
C ILE A 14 -16.44 9.51 -4.63
N VAL A 15 -15.56 8.60 -4.26
CA VAL A 15 -15.04 7.55 -5.15
C VAL A 15 -15.28 6.19 -4.52
N GLY A 16 -15.77 5.24 -5.31
CA GLY A 16 -15.94 3.84 -4.94
C GLY A 16 -15.40 2.90 -6.02
N GLU A 17 -14.59 1.94 -5.63
CA GLU A 17 -14.14 0.84 -6.46
C GLU A 17 -14.45 -0.47 -5.72
N PHE A 18 -15.40 -1.23 -6.26
CA PHE A 18 -15.85 -2.50 -5.69
C PHE A 18 -15.33 -3.67 -6.51
N ILE A 19 -14.84 -4.69 -5.85
CA ILE A 19 -14.39 -5.92 -6.47
C ILE A 19 -15.14 -7.13 -5.91
N VAL A 20 -15.60 -7.99 -6.81
CA VAL A 20 -16.12 -9.31 -6.49
C VAL A 20 -15.33 -10.32 -7.29
N ARG A 21 -14.61 -11.19 -6.63
CA ARG A 21 -13.89 -12.31 -7.24
C ARG A 21 -14.31 -13.60 -6.53
N GLY A 22 -14.84 -14.54 -7.31
CA GLY A 22 -15.12 -15.90 -6.89
C GLY A 22 -14.03 -16.84 -7.40
N ASP A 23 -13.64 -17.81 -6.58
CA ASP A 23 -12.80 -18.92 -7.01
C ASP A 23 -13.36 -20.19 -6.35
N GLU A 24 -13.57 -21.24 -7.15
CA GLU A 24 -14.17 -22.48 -6.66
C GLU A 24 -13.16 -23.34 -5.90
N LYS A 25 -11.88 -23.21 -6.23
CA LYS A 25 -10.79 -24.05 -5.71
C LYS A 25 -9.93 -23.39 -4.64
N ASP A 26 -9.92 -22.05 -4.60
CA ASP A 26 -9.08 -21.27 -3.68
C ASP A 26 -9.92 -20.25 -2.92
N SER A 27 -10.20 -20.55 -1.65
CA SER A 27 -10.97 -19.65 -0.77
C SER A 27 -10.19 -18.36 -0.47
N GLY A 28 -8.87 -18.41 -0.42
CA GLY A 28 -8.00 -17.24 -0.22
C GLY A 28 -8.06 -16.23 -1.35
N ARG A 29 -8.53 -16.66 -2.54
CA ARG A 29 -8.76 -15.76 -3.70
C ARG A 29 -10.14 -15.16 -3.75
N ARG A 30 -11.08 -15.63 -2.94
CA ARG A 30 -12.43 -15.03 -2.88
C ARG A 30 -12.37 -13.69 -2.19
N ILE A 31 -12.91 -12.67 -2.86
CA ILE A 31 -12.97 -11.32 -2.30
C ILE A 31 -14.28 -10.64 -2.70
N THR A 32 -14.90 -9.98 -1.76
CA THR A 32 -16.04 -9.09 -1.98
C THR A 32 -15.84 -7.89 -1.08
N GLU A 33 -15.31 -6.82 -1.65
CA GLU A 33 -14.98 -5.62 -0.87
C GLU A 33 -14.96 -4.35 -1.70
N ALA A 34 -15.00 -3.21 -1.01
CA ALA A 34 -14.61 -1.93 -1.57
C ALA A 34 -13.07 -1.83 -1.54
N ARG A 35 -12.42 -1.97 -2.71
CA ARG A 35 -10.98 -1.81 -2.87
C ARG A 35 -10.57 -0.36 -2.60
N GLN A 36 -11.40 0.59 -3.04
CA GLN A 36 -11.35 1.99 -2.65
C GLN A 36 -12.77 2.48 -2.31
N ALA A 37 -12.88 3.29 -1.28
CA ALA A 37 -14.12 3.99 -0.93
C ALA A 37 -13.73 5.20 -0.09
N TYR A 38 -13.64 6.38 -0.70
CA TYR A 38 -13.19 7.58 -0.01
C TYR A 38 -13.92 8.83 -0.48
N LEU A 39 -13.95 9.82 0.41
CA LEU A 39 -14.30 11.19 0.12
C LEU A 39 -13.01 11.98 -0.13
N ARG A 40 -12.93 12.73 -1.24
CA ARG A 40 -11.96 13.80 -1.46
C ARG A 40 -12.66 15.14 -1.30
N SER A 41 -12.00 16.07 -0.64
CA SER A 41 -12.46 17.46 -0.56
C SER A 41 -11.27 18.40 -0.68
N SER A 42 -11.39 19.42 -1.54
CA SER A 42 -10.35 20.43 -1.74
C SER A 42 -10.55 21.58 -0.76
N PHE A 43 -9.50 21.94 -0.04
CA PHE A 43 -9.53 23.02 0.94
C PHE A 43 -8.22 23.79 0.97
N SER A 44 -8.27 25.09 0.68
CA SER A 44 -7.13 26.02 0.84
C SER A 44 -5.83 25.54 0.16
N GLY A 45 -5.93 24.94 -1.04
CA GLY A 45 -4.77 24.45 -1.81
C GLY A 45 -4.31 23.05 -1.44
N PHE A 46 -5.02 22.38 -0.54
CA PHE A 46 -4.83 20.98 -0.20
C PHE A 46 -6.06 20.14 -0.58
N ASP A 47 -5.82 18.94 -1.03
CA ASP A 47 -6.83 17.90 -1.14
C ASP A 47 -6.76 17.01 0.09
N VAL A 48 -7.88 16.84 0.77
CA VAL A 48 -8.03 15.96 1.94
C VAL A 48 -8.85 14.76 1.53
N PHE A 49 -8.40 13.58 1.92
CA PHE A 49 -9.04 12.30 1.61
C PHE A 49 -9.37 11.57 2.89
N VAL A 50 -10.58 11.01 2.98
CA VAL A 50 -11.03 10.23 4.14
C VAL A 50 -11.68 8.95 3.66
N GLY A 51 -11.17 7.81 4.07
CA GLY A 51 -11.70 6.49 3.73
C GLY A 51 -10.65 5.50 3.25
N ASN A 52 -11.09 4.46 2.56
CA ASN A 52 -10.22 3.45 1.95
C ASN A 52 -9.60 4.00 0.67
N ARG A 53 -8.30 4.31 0.71
CA ARG A 53 -7.57 4.86 -0.44
C ARG A 53 -6.39 3.97 -0.82
N GLN A 54 -6.18 3.81 -2.13
CA GLN A 54 -4.94 3.27 -2.69
C GLN A 54 -3.99 4.42 -3.05
N GLU A 55 -2.71 4.22 -2.78
CA GLU A 55 -1.63 5.10 -3.18
C GLU A 55 -0.47 4.28 -3.76
N PHE A 56 0.26 4.87 -4.69
CA PHE A 56 1.38 4.23 -5.36
C PHE A 56 2.59 5.16 -5.29
N TRP A 57 3.51 4.84 -4.38
CA TRP A 57 4.79 5.51 -4.32
C TRP A 57 5.82 4.77 -5.17
N GLY A 58 6.78 5.52 -5.69
CA GLY A 58 7.88 4.97 -6.43
C GLY A 58 7.84 5.25 -7.93
N LYS A 59 9.03 5.20 -8.52
CA LYS A 59 9.31 5.47 -9.94
C LYS A 59 9.72 4.20 -10.69
N ALA A 60 10.25 3.19 -9.99
CA ALA A 60 10.69 1.94 -10.58
C ALA A 60 9.53 1.11 -11.14
N GLU A 61 9.79 0.37 -12.24
CA GLU A 61 8.75 -0.41 -12.91
C GLU A 61 8.70 -1.86 -12.45
N SER A 62 9.85 -2.47 -12.21
CA SER A 62 9.94 -3.89 -11.84
C SER A 62 9.57 -4.12 -10.38
N LYS A 63 10.10 -3.32 -9.46
CA LYS A 63 9.86 -3.42 -8.02
C LYS A 63 10.00 -2.04 -7.38
N ASN A 64 8.92 -1.57 -6.76
CA ASN A 64 8.93 -0.34 -5.97
C ASN A 64 9.25 -0.67 -4.53
N VAL A 65 10.43 -0.28 -4.06
CA VAL A 65 10.85 -0.54 -2.67
C VAL A 65 10.28 0.47 -1.70
N VAL A 66 9.98 1.68 -2.17
CA VAL A 66 9.42 2.79 -1.35
C VAL A 66 7.91 2.73 -1.19
N ASP A 67 7.24 1.78 -1.85
CA ASP A 67 5.79 1.65 -1.87
C ASP A 67 5.27 0.93 -0.63
N VAL A 68 5.15 1.68 0.47
CA VAL A 68 4.87 1.16 1.83
C VAL A 68 3.48 1.51 2.38
N ILE A 69 2.64 2.23 1.63
CA ILE A 69 1.32 2.69 2.15
C ILE A 69 0.32 1.54 2.19
N ASN A 70 0.10 0.88 1.08
CA ASN A 70 -0.96 -0.11 0.94
C ASN A 70 -0.44 -1.54 0.98
N GLN A 71 -1.28 -2.43 1.49
CA GLN A 71 -1.07 -3.86 1.39
C GLN A 71 -1.37 -4.36 -0.03
N SER A 72 -0.68 -5.40 -0.48
CA SER A 72 -0.94 -6.07 -1.75
C SER A 72 -1.85 -7.28 -1.57
N ASP A 73 -2.79 -7.46 -2.51
CA ASP A 73 -3.57 -8.69 -2.66
C ASP A 73 -2.70 -9.73 -3.39
N ALA A 74 -1.91 -10.48 -2.65
CA ALA A 74 -1.00 -11.46 -3.22
C ALA A 74 -1.76 -12.65 -3.85
N ALA A 75 -2.98 -12.94 -3.40
CA ALA A 75 -3.82 -13.98 -3.98
C ALA A 75 -4.42 -13.59 -5.33
N ALA A 76 -4.48 -12.30 -5.65
CA ALA A 76 -5.02 -11.83 -6.94
C ALA A 76 -4.10 -12.11 -8.13
N ASN A 77 -2.79 -12.19 -7.90
CA ASN A 77 -1.76 -12.27 -8.94
C ASN A 77 -1.85 -11.12 -9.99
N GLU A 78 -2.34 -9.95 -9.57
CA GLU A 78 -2.60 -8.79 -10.43
C GLU A 78 -1.42 -7.79 -10.48
N GLY A 79 -0.25 -8.18 -9.98
CA GLY A 79 0.93 -7.32 -9.94
C GLY A 79 0.69 -6.01 -9.15
N LYS A 80 1.08 -4.87 -9.72
CA LYS A 80 0.91 -3.56 -9.07
C LYS A 80 -0.57 -3.16 -8.86
N SER A 81 -1.48 -3.63 -9.70
CA SER A 81 -2.91 -3.32 -9.60
C SER A 81 -3.63 -4.06 -8.47
N GLY A 82 -3.00 -5.09 -7.92
CA GLY A 82 -3.53 -5.87 -6.80
C GLY A 82 -3.36 -5.23 -5.43
N LYS A 83 -3.30 -3.90 -5.30
CA LYS A 83 -3.29 -3.24 -4.00
C LYS A 83 -4.67 -3.21 -3.35
N LEU A 84 -4.65 -3.24 -2.02
CA LEU A 84 -5.83 -3.09 -1.19
C LEU A 84 -5.83 -1.69 -0.58
N GLY A 85 -6.95 -0.99 -0.64
CA GLY A 85 -7.09 0.31 -0.01
C GLY A 85 -6.82 0.23 1.49
N ALA A 86 -6.20 1.28 2.03
CA ALA A 86 -5.97 1.44 3.46
C ALA A 86 -6.99 2.43 4.04
N PRO A 87 -7.68 2.09 5.14
CA PRO A 87 -8.49 3.05 5.89
C PRO A 87 -7.59 4.18 6.37
N SER A 88 -7.81 5.39 5.88
CA SER A 88 -6.86 6.48 6.08
C SER A 88 -7.52 7.85 6.08
N ILE A 89 -6.83 8.80 6.68
CA ILE A 89 -6.98 10.23 6.43
C ILE A 89 -5.66 10.69 5.81
N SER A 90 -5.72 11.29 4.63
CA SER A 90 -4.53 11.81 3.98
C SER A 90 -4.77 13.21 3.44
N ALA A 91 -3.72 13.99 3.34
CA ALA A 91 -3.74 15.32 2.74
C ALA A 91 -2.59 15.45 1.75
N GLU A 92 -2.84 16.10 0.62
CA GLU A 92 -1.81 16.38 -0.37
C GLU A 92 -1.98 17.78 -0.94
N GLY A 93 -0.87 18.46 -1.24
CA GLY A 93 -0.91 19.81 -1.79
C GLY A 93 0.45 20.34 -2.16
N TYR A 94 0.46 21.36 -3.01
CA TYR A 94 1.67 22.00 -3.51
C TYR A 94 2.12 23.14 -2.60
N LEU A 95 3.38 23.10 -2.15
CA LEU A 95 3.97 24.07 -1.22
C LEU A 95 4.79 25.17 -1.93
N GLY A 96 4.63 25.37 -3.24
CA GLY A 96 5.41 26.34 -4.02
C GLY A 96 6.77 25.81 -4.51
N ILE A 97 7.35 24.83 -3.84
CA ILE A 97 8.62 24.18 -4.18
C ILE A 97 8.48 22.67 -4.46
N GLY A 98 7.30 22.11 -4.26
CA GLY A 98 7.03 20.70 -4.45
C GLY A 98 5.73 20.28 -3.79
N ASP A 99 5.37 19.01 -3.98
CA ASP A 99 4.15 18.41 -3.46
C ASP A 99 4.43 17.70 -2.13
N LEU A 100 3.59 17.96 -1.15
CA LEU A 100 3.61 17.30 0.16
C LEU A 100 2.43 16.34 0.26
N GLN A 101 2.68 15.12 0.72
CA GLN A 101 1.65 14.15 1.10
C GLN A 101 1.82 13.77 2.57
N LEU A 102 0.71 13.78 3.31
CA LEU A 102 0.62 13.37 4.71
C LEU A 102 -0.38 12.24 4.84
N TRP A 103 -0.03 11.20 5.60
CA TRP A 103 -0.87 10.02 5.79
C TRP A 103 -0.98 9.64 7.26
N TYR A 104 -2.20 9.45 7.71
CA TYR A 104 -2.58 8.71 8.89
C TYR A 104 -3.39 7.49 8.43
N ILE A 105 -2.95 6.29 8.80
CA ILE A 105 -3.56 5.03 8.39
C ILE A 105 -4.00 4.32 9.65
N SER A 106 -5.28 4.05 9.78
CA SER A 106 -5.85 3.23 10.83
C SER A 106 -6.06 1.81 10.33
N ASN A 107 -6.08 0.85 11.23
CA ASN A 107 -6.41 -0.55 10.94
C ASN A 107 -5.53 -1.16 9.83
N PHE A 108 -4.46 -1.79 10.25
CA PHE A 108 -3.56 -2.53 9.37
C PHE A 108 -4.29 -3.68 8.66
N ARG A 109 -4.07 -3.82 7.36
CA ARG A 109 -4.55 -4.96 6.57
C ARG A 109 -3.45 -6.00 6.43
N GLU A 110 -3.79 -7.25 6.76
CA GLU A 110 -2.91 -8.38 6.54
C GLU A 110 -2.76 -8.69 5.05
N LYS A 111 -1.61 -9.26 4.69
CA LYS A 111 -1.37 -9.77 3.35
C LYS A 111 -2.23 -11.01 3.12
N THR A 112 -2.88 -11.08 1.97
CA THR A 112 -3.59 -12.28 1.54
C THR A 112 -2.61 -13.34 1.07
N PHE A 113 -2.89 -14.60 1.36
CA PHE A 113 -2.11 -15.74 0.91
C PHE A 113 -3.04 -16.73 0.21
N ASN A 114 -2.50 -17.43 -0.79
CA ASN A 114 -3.22 -18.52 -1.44
C ASN A 114 -3.40 -19.69 -0.48
N ASP A 115 -4.49 -20.43 -0.61
CA ASP A 115 -4.71 -21.66 0.13
C ASP A 115 -3.65 -22.72 -0.22
N SER A 116 -3.46 -23.72 0.66
CA SER A 116 -2.51 -24.82 0.45
C SER A 116 -2.81 -25.62 -0.81
N ASP A 117 -4.08 -25.71 -1.20
CA ASP A 117 -4.55 -26.48 -2.35
C ASP A 117 -4.66 -25.63 -3.64
N ALA A 118 -4.29 -24.35 -3.57
CA ALA A 118 -4.32 -23.42 -4.69
C ALA A 118 -3.22 -23.69 -5.72
N HIS A 119 -3.38 -23.19 -6.94
CA HIS A 119 -2.35 -23.16 -7.96
C HIS A 119 -2.11 -21.74 -8.47
N PRO A 120 -0.94 -21.12 -8.23
CA PRO A 120 0.21 -21.63 -7.45
C PRO A 120 -0.06 -21.60 -5.95
N SER A 121 0.48 -22.56 -5.21
CA SER A 121 0.44 -22.65 -3.76
C SER A 121 1.84 -22.80 -3.18
N ASN A 122 2.02 -22.37 -1.95
CA ASN A 122 3.23 -22.66 -1.19
C ASN A 122 3.23 -24.11 -0.59
N GLY A 123 2.14 -24.87 -0.80
CA GLY A 123 1.97 -26.23 -0.30
C GLY A 123 1.84 -26.33 1.23
N VAL A 124 1.87 -25.20 1.94
CA VAL A 124 1.80 -25.14 3.40
C VAL A 124 0.79 -24.08 3.80
N PRO A 125 -0.16 -24.36 4.71
CA PRO A 125 -1.13 -23.39 5.17
C PRO A 125 -0.45 -22.24 5.94
N VAL A 126 -1.06 -21.06 5.89
CA VAL A 126 -0.63 -19.89 6.64
C VAL A 126 -1.51 -19.75 7.87
N SER A 127 -0.90 -19.68 9.04
CA SER A 127 -1.61 -19.51 10.32
C SER A 127 -1.98 -18.06 10.59
N SER A 128 -2.63 -17.81 11.73
CA SER A 128 -2.98 -16.46 12.17
C SER A 128 -1.75 -15.59 12.34
N ALA A 129 -1.89 -14.32 11.96
CA ALA A 129 -0.84 -13.34 12.03
C ALA A 129 -0.41 -13.03 13.47
N GLN A 130 0.87 -12.72 13.64
CA GLN A 130 1.46 -12.20 14.86
C GLN A 130 2.00 -10.78 14.60
N TYR A 131 2.00 -9.93 15.62
CA TYR A 131 2.39 -8.54 15.50
C TYR A 131 3.41 -8.16 16.57
N ALA A 132 4.41 -7.37 16.18
CA ALA A 132 5.34 -6.76 17.12
C ALA A 132 4.68 -5.69 17.99
N ARG A 133 3.66 -5.01 17.46
CA ARG A 133 2.90 -3.96 18.16
C ARG A 133 1.75 -4.59 18.97
N LYS A 134 1.54 -4.07 20.20
CA LYS A 134 0.51 -4.58 21.12
C LYS A 134 -0.92 -4.44 20.57
N ASP A 135 -1.17 -3.35 19.82
CA ASP A 135 -2.48 -3.06 19.24
C ASP A 135 -2.77 -3.93 17.99
N GLY A 136 -1.78 -4.75 17.56
CA GLY A 136 -1.95 -5.67 16.45
C GLY A 136 -2.35 -4.95 15.16
N LYS A 137 -3.45 -5.41 14.56
CA LYS A 137 -4.03 -4.80 13.35
C LYS A 137 -4.67 -3.43 13.59
N ASP A 138 -5.02 -3.08 14.84
CA ASP A 138 -5.63 -1.79 15.16
C ASP A 138 -4.58 -0.69 15.42
N ALA A 139 -3.31 -0.99 15.19
CA ALA A 139 -2.21 -0.06 15.35
C ALA A 139 -2.17 0.97 14.21
N ASP A 140 -1.99 2.25 14.59
CA ASP A 140 -1.93 3.37 13.65
C ASP A 140 -0.58 3.49 12.96
N ASP A 141 -0.58 3.81 11.67
CA ASP A 141 0.60 4.05 10.86
C ASP A 141 0.63 5.50 10.36
N PHE A 142 1.82 6.04 10.17
CA PHE A 142 2.04 7.42 9.71
C PHE A 142 3.04 7.43 8.56
N ALA A 143 2.78 8.31 7.58
CA ALA A 143 3.71 8.52 6.49
C ALA A 143 3.70 9.96 5.99
N VAL A 144 4.87 10.39 5.51
CA VAL A 144 5.07 11.69 4.88
C VAL A 144 5.89 11.48 3.62
N ARG A 145 5.52 12.12 2.52
CA ARG A 145 6.28 12.15 1.28
C ARG A 145 6.32 13.56 0.74
N PHE A 146 7.50 14.00 0.32
CA PHE A 146 7.70 15.25 -0.39
C PHE A 146 8.34 14.96 -1.74
N SER A 147 7.80 15.55 -2.81
CA SER A 147 8.35 15.41 -4.17
C SER A 147 8.49 16.76 -4.85
N SER A 148 9.53 16.89 -5.69
CA SER A 148 9.83 18.12 -6.40
C SER A 148 10.59 17.83 -7.70
N PHE A 149 10.56 18.80 -8.61
CA PHE A 149 11.30 18.77 -9.87
C PHE A 149 12.50 19.70 -9.79
N ALA A 150 13.64 19.23 -10.35
CA ALA A 150 14.87 20.02 -10.48
C ALA A 150 15.45 19.80 -11.88
N GLY A 151 15.07 20.67 -12.83
CA GLY A 151 15.38 20.47 -14.25
C GLY A 151 14.75 19.18 -14.78
N ASP A 152 15.59 18.29 -15.31
CA ASP A 152 15.15 16.99 -15.87
C ASP A 152 14.98 15.89 -14.79
N TRP A 153 15.14 16.25 -13.52
CA TRP A 153 15.00 15.34 -12.40
C TRP A 153 13.65 15.47 -11.71
N ASP A 154 13.01 14.35 -11.44
CA ASP A 154 11.88 14.20 -10.53
C ASP A 154 12.37 13.45 -9.29
N LEU A 155 12.38 14.13 -8.15
CA LEU A 155 12.95 13.67 -6.90
C LEU A 155 11.86 13.53 -5.84
N ALA A 156 11.95 12.50 -4.98
CA ALA A 156 11.11 12.43 -3.80
C ALA A 156 11.84 11.82 -2.60
N GLY A 157 11.39 12.23 -1.42
CA GLY A 157 11.80 11.65 -0.15
C GLY A 157 10.58 11.30 0.68
N SER A 158 10.65 10.21 1.43
CA SER A 158 9.54 9.76 2.27
C SER A 158 10.01 9.22 3.61
N VAL A 159 9.13 9.30 4.61
CA VAL A 159 9.29 8.69 5.93
C VAL A 159 8.05 7.87 6.22
N PHE A 160 8.25 6.66 6.75
CA PHE A 160 7.18 5.78 7.19
C PHE A 160 7.45 5.25 8.59
N TYR A 161 6.40 5.26 9.42
CA TYR A 161 6.36 4.64 10.73
C TYR A 161 5.08 3.81 10.85
N GLY A 162 5.19 2.49 10.95
CA GLY A 162 3.99 1.65 11.00
C GLY A 162 4.29 0.17 10.89
N THR A 163 3.26 -0.62 10.74
CA THR A 163 3.35 -2.07 10.57
C THR A 163 3.89 -2.41 9.18
N ALA A 164 4.91 -3.24 9.10
CA ALA A 164 5.53 -3.67 7.85
C ALA A 164 4.51 -4.39 6.94
N ARG A 165 4.44 -4.01 5.66
CA ARG A 165 3.48 -4.62 4.71
C ARG A 165 3.85 -6.06 4.33
N ASN A 166 5.12 -6.42 4.44
CA ASN A 166 5.57 -7.78 4.18
C ASN A 166 5.90 -8.46 5.53
N PRO A 167 5.19 -9.53 5.90
CA PRO A 167 5.49 -10.26 7.12
C PRO A 167 6.77 -11.08 6.97
N ILE A 168 7.44 -11.33 8.07
CA ILE A 168 8.46 -12.36 8.19
C ILE A 168 7.73 -13.68 8.36
N LEU A 169 7.94 -14.61 7.42
CA LEU A 169 7.34 -15.94 7.48
C LEU A 169 8.29 -16.91 8.20
N SER A 170 7.85 -17.50 9.28
CA SER A 170 8.55 -18.56 9.99
C SER A 170 7.76 -19.87 9.94
N VAL A 171 8.45 -20.99 9.86
CA VAL A 171 7.82 -22.31 9.95
C VAL A 171 7.46 -22.57 11.41
N ASN A 172 6.25 -23.07 11.67
CA ASN A 172 5.86 -23.47 13.02
C ASN A 172 6.70 -24.68 13.51
N SER A 173 6.66 -24.97 14.82
CA SER A 173 7.47 -26.02 15.45
C SER A 173 7.23 -27.41 14.88
N ASN A 174 6.08 -27.67 14.27
CA ASN A 174 5.69 -28.95 13.71
C ASN A 174 5.97 -29.07 12.20
N GLY A 175 6.48 -28.01 11.56
CA GLY A 175 6.71 -27.97 10.11
C GLY A 175 5.43 -27.91 9.25
N SER A 176 4.25 -27.73 9.86
CA SER A 176 2.96 -27.90 9.20
C SER A 176 2.31 -26.59 8.73
N ALA A 177 2.80 -25.43 9.15
CA ALA A 177 2.26 -24.13 8.77
C ALA A 177 3.31 -23.02 8.79
N LEU A 178 3.05 -21.96 8.05
CA LEU A 178 3.80 -20.71 8.07
C LEU A 178 3.15 -19.71 9.01
N ASN A 179 3.92 -19.13 9.91
CA ASN A 179 3.49 -18.10 10.84
C ASN A 179 3.93 -16.73 10.32
N PRO A 180 3.02 -15.87 9.86
CA PRO A 180 3.35 -14.51 9.47
C PRO A 180 3.54 -13.63 10.71
N HIS A 181 4.69 -12.98 10.82
CA HIS A 181 5.00 -11.99 11.85
C HIS A 181 5.17 -10.61 11.23
N TYR A 182 4.35 -9.65 11.65
CA TYR A 182 4.38 -8.27 11.19
C TYR A 182 5.17 -7.42 12.17
N ALA A 183 6.37 -7.01 11.75
CA ALA A 183 7.27 -6.15 12.52
C ALA A 183 6.82 -4.69 12.49
N LEU A 184 7.26 -3.91 13.48
CA LEU A 184 7.22 -2.44 13.39
C LEU A 184 8.31 -1.98 12.40
N GLN A 185 7.93 -1.25 11.38
CA GLN A 185 8.82 -0.66 10.38
C GLN A 185 9.01 0.84 10.63
N LYS A 186 10.27 1.27 10.65
CA LYS A 186 10.65 2.68 10.58
C LYS A 186 11.57 2.82 9.39
N SER A 187 11.19 3.63 8.40
CA SER A 187 11.96 3.73 7.17
C SER A 187 11.96 5.12 6.57
N ILE A 188 13.03 5.40 5.83
CA ILE A 188 13.21 6.59 4.99
C ILE A 188 13.39 6.10 3.56
N GLY A 189 12.61 6.64 2.64
CA GLY A 189 12.66 6.32 1.21
C GLY A 189 13.19 7.49 0.41
N PHE A 190 13.88 7.18 -0.69
CA PHE A 190 14.32 8.14 -1.69
C PHE A 190 13.97 7.62 -3.08
N GLU A 191 13.55 8.52 -3.94
CA GLU A 191 13.17 8.27 -5.33
C GLU A 191 13.86 9.31 -6.22
N ALA A 192 14.39 8.88 -7.36
CA ALA A 192 14.90 9.78 -8.39
C ALA A 192 14.56 9.23 -9.77
N GLN A 193 14.10 10.11 -10.65
CA GLN A 193 13.90 9.83 -12.05
C GLN A 193 14.55 10.96 -12.87
N TYR A 194 15.42 10.59 -13.79
CA TYR A 194 15.97 11.49 -14.81
C TYR A 194 15.32 11.21 -16.16
N THR A 195 14.83 12.25 -16.80
CA THR A 195 14.17 12.16 -18.12
C THR A 195 14.94 13.01 -19.12
N GLY A 196 15.87 12.40 -19.86
CA GLY A 196 16.57 13.03 -20.97
C GLY A 196 15.91 12.75 -22.32
N ASN A 197 16.44 13.32 -23.40
CA ASN A 197 15.86 13.20 -24.75
C ASN A 197 15.70 11.75 -25.24
N VAL A 198 16.62 10.86 -24.87
CA VAL A 198 16.64 9.44 -25.27
C VAL A 198 16.92 8.50 -24.10
N THR A 199 16.99 9.02 -22.88
CA THR A 199 17.39 8.25 -21.69
C THR A 199 16.41 8.50 -20.57
N LEU A 200 15.92 7.41 -19.96
CA LEU A 200 15.13 7.43 -18.76
C LEU A 200 15.85 6.59 -17.70
N LEU A 201 16.27 7.23 -16.61
CA LEU A 201 16.89 6.55 -15.46
C LEU A 201 15.95 6.65 -14.26
N LYS A 202 15.78 5.54 -13.55
CA LYS A 202 14.95 5.46 -12.35
C LYS A 202 15.73 4.80 -11.23
N TRP A 203 15.67 5.38 -10.05
CA TRP A 203 16.33 4.87 -8.86
C TRP A 203 15.43 5.01 -7.63
N GLU A 204 15.44 4.00 -6.81
CA GLU A 204 14.77 3.96 -5.52
C GLU A 204 15.66 3.34 -4.46
N SER A 205 15.56 3.85 -3.25
CA SER A 205 16.12 3.21 -2.07
C SER A 205 15.22 3.35 -0.87
N LEU A 206 15.21 2.32 -0.03
CA LEU A 206 14.52 2.30 1.26
C LEU A 206 15.52 1.89 2.34
N HIS A 207 15.70 2.75 3.31
CA HIS A 207 16.54 2.50 4.48
C HIS A 207 15.66 2.45 5.73
N GLY A 208 15.86 1.45 6.57
CA GLY A 208 15.05 1.34 7.78
C GLY A 208 15.38 0.14 8.64
N CYS A 209 14.65 0.01 9.73
CA CYS A 209 14.71 -1.13 10.64
C CYS A 209 13.33 -1.76 10.81
N LEU A 210 13.34 -3.07 11.03
CA LEU A 210 12.20 -3.85 11.51
C LEU A 210 12.44 -4.19 12.97
N LEU A 211 11.48 -3.89 13.84
CA LEU A 211 11.55 -4.08 15.30
C LEU A 211 10.42 -5.00 15.76
#